data_ed68ac2c1d3e38a556898219e7c2b472
#
_entry.id   ed68ac2c1d3e38a556898219e7c2b472
#
_cell.length_a   1.000
_cell.length_b   1.000
_cell.length_c   1.000
_cell.angle_alpha   90.00
_cell.angle_beta   90.00
_cell.angle_gamma   90.00
#
_symmetry.space_group_name_H-M   'P 1'
#
loop_
_entity.id
_entity.type
_entity.pdbx_description
1 polymer ?
#
loop_
_entity_poly.entity_id
_entity_poly.type
_entity_poly.pdbx_seq_one_letter_code
_entity_poly.pdbx_strand_id
1 'polypeptide(L)'
;MKKLLNCVAACILIGSPAFAQSNLEKLGAFKVTGTKDHVYVDQDGPEADSIRSVLEGIKLPDGFKIELYALVPDARHMAMAPQGTVLFVGTKKNKVWAVMDRDRNKVADEVKDFAPSLEFDVPNGVAFSKDGFLFIAERNRVMMYPAAEFFHESPDVVAVPIVPQGTLIPVEEESYNHTARVVKVGPDDKLYISLGQPFNVAPQEKLALYDETGIGGIVRMNRDGTGREVYTYGVRNSVGHDFHPVTGELWWTDNQVDGMGDDIPPGEINRQTEMGQHFGHPWFGGGTVRTNEYAGQEVPVEVVHPAVETVAHAADLGMTFYSGKMFPAKYKNAIFSAQHGSWNRTEAVGSRVMVTFIDDEGNATTEPFAEGWLDENDEYDGRPVDVAQMKDGSILVSDDFANAIYRITYSQ
;
A
#
# COMPACT_ATOMS: atom_id res chain seq x y z
N MET A 1 -20.72 77.50 3.96
CA MET A 1 -19.75 76.75 3.15
C MET A 1 -18.99 75.84 4.06
N LYS A 2 -19.37 74.56 4.17
CA LYS A 2 -18.64 73.52 4.92
C LYS A 2 -18.27 72.45 3.90
N LYS A 3 -16.97 72.25 3.68
CA LYS A 3 -16.41 71.19 2.85
C LYS A 3 -16.45 69.89 3.62
N LEU A 4 -17.16 68.89 3.09
CA LEU A 4 -17.01 67.50 3.55
C LEU A 4 -15.72 66.93 2.96
N LEU A 5 -14.88 66.42 3.85
CA LEU A 5 -13.71 65.61 3.51
C LEU A 5 -14.14 64.14 3.54
N ASN A 6 -14.18 63.49 2.37
CA ASN A 6 -14.32 62.03 2.29
C ASN A 6 -12.96 61.37 2.54
N CYS A 7 -12.83 60.69 3.68
CA CYS A 7 -11.72 59.75 3.92
C CYS A 7 -12.08 58.42 3.27
N VAL A 8 -11.37 58.08 2.20
CA VAL A 8 -11.37 56.71 1.66
C VAL A 8 -10.33 55.91 2.45
N ALA A 9 -10.80 55.01 3.29
CA ALA A 9 -9.93 54.05 3.97
C ALA A 9 -9.55 52.97 2.96
N ALA A 10 -8.32 52.99 2.49
CA ALA A 10 -7.73 51.87 1.73
C ALA A 10 -7.38 50.74 2.71
N CYS A 11 -8.16 49.65 2.69
CA CYS A 11 -7.75 48.41 3.34
C CYS A 11 -6.59 47.78 2.56
N ILE A 12 -5.41 47.97 3.07
CA ILE A 12 -4.23 47.24 2.61
C ILE A 12 -4.35 45.82 3.19
N LEU A 13 -4.76 44.87 2.33
CA LEU A 13 -4.60 43.45 2.59
C LEU A 13 -3.10 43.14 2.62
N ILE A 14 -2.54 43.08 3.82
CA ILE A 14 -1.19 42.53 4.05
C ILE A 14 -1.35 41.02 3.91
N GLY A 15 -1.19 40.53 2.69
CA GLY A 15 -0.96 39.10 2.46
C GLY A 15 0.34 38.74 3.19
N SER A 16 0.24 37.82 4.16
CA SER A 16 1.43 37.26 4.76
C SER A 16 2.30 36.68 3.65
N PRO A 17 3.57 37.06 3.51
CA PRO A 17 4.45 36.40 2.55
C PRO A 17 4.56 34.93 2.96
N ALA A 18 4.14 34.03 2.08
CA ALA A 18 4.55 32.64 2.17
C ALA A 18 6.09 32.66 2.05
N PHE A 19 6.77 32.54 3.16
CA PHE A 19 8.22 32.42 3.17
C PHE A 19 8.55 31.11 2.46
N ALA A 20 9.02 31.21 1.22
CA ALA A 20 9.70 30.09 0.59
C ALA A 20 10.85 29.69 1.51
N GLN A 21 10.80 28.47 2.00
CA GLN A 21 11.83 27.91 2.86
C GLN A 21 13.19 28.10 2.20
N SER A 22 14.16 28.71 2.88
CA SER A 22 15.48 28.96 2.33
C SER A 22 16.17 27.63 1.99
N ASN A 23 17.09 27.62 1.03
CA ASN A 23 17.86 26.42 0.72
C ASN A 23 18.62 25.88 1.93
N LEU A 24 19.00 26.75 2.86
CA LEU A 24 19.68 26.39 4.10
C LEU A 24 18.72 25.65 5.07
N GLU A 25 17.47 26.09 5.17
CA GLU A 25 16.44 25.41 5.96
C GLU A 25 16.08 24.05 5.33
N LYS A 26 15.99 23.98 4.00
CA LYS A 26 15.80 22.71 3.28
C LYS A 26 16.97 21.77 3.51
N LEU A 27 18.22 22.25 3.46
CA LEU A 27 19.40 21.46 3.80
C LEU A 27 19.40 21.03 5.27
N GLY A 28 18.92 21.85 6.18
CA GLY A 28 18.77 21.51 7.61
C GLY A 28 17.74 20.42 7.88
N ALA A 29 16.82 20.17 6.94
CA ALA A 29 15.88 19.05 7.00
C ALA A 29 16.52 17.70 6.62
N PHE A 30 17.66 17.69 5.93
CA PHE A 30 18.40 16.47 5.66
C PHE A 30 18.94 15.89 6.96
N LYS A 31 18.63 14.62 7.20
CA LYS A 31 19.19 13.86 8.31
C LYS A 31 20.16 12.84 7.75
N VAL A 32 21.33 12.76 8.37
CA VAL A 32 22.25 11.64 8.20
C VAL A 32 22.02 10.74 9.39
N THR A 33 21.82 9.46 9.14
CA THR A 33 21.62 8.48 10.20
C THR A 33 22.95 8.22 10.91
N GLY A 34 22.89 7.97 12.21
CA GLY A 34 24.07 7.66 13.00
C GLY A 34 24.53 6.20 12.81
N THR A 35 25.64 5.89 13.42
CA THR A 35 26.34 4.60 13.29
C THR A 35 25.71 3.51 14.16
N LYS A 36 24.66 2.87 13.69
CA LYS A 36 24.10 1.68 14.32
C LYS A 36 24.32 0.51 13.38
N ASP A 37 24.89 -0.59 13.88
CA ASP A 37 25.13 -1.76 13.06
C ASP A 37 23.83 -2.37 12.53
N HIS A 38 23.91 -2.96 11.34
CA HIS A 38 22.79 -3.69 10.75
C HIS A 38 22.45 -4.95 11.55
N VAL A 39 21.15 -5.26 11.60
CA VAL A 39 20.63 -6.55 12.02
C VAL A 39 20.40 -7.39 10.79
N TYR A 40 20.98 -8.60 10.76
CA TYR A 40 20.83 -9.56 9.67
C TYR A 40 19.82 -10.64 10.04
N VAL A 41 19.14 -11.17 9.04
CA VAL A 41 18.21 -12.30 9.16
C VAL A 41 18.87 -13.52 8.53
N ASP A 42 18.95 -14.59 9.29
CA ASP A 42 19.45 -15.88 8.79
C ASP A 42 18.46 -16.42 7.73
N GLN A 43 18.99 -16.86 6.61
CA GLN A 43 18.19 -17.33 5.47
C GLN A 43 18.03 -18.84 5.40
N ASP A 44 18.68 -19.57 6.29
CA ASP A 44 18.68 -21.03 6.37
C ASP A 44 18.09 -21.54 7.69
N GLY A 45 17.90 -22.85 7.78
CA GLY A 45 17.50 -23.54 9.01
C GLY A 45 16.04 -23.99 9.03
N PRO A 46 15.54 -24.41 10.22
CA PRO A 46 14.24 -25.08 10.34
C PRO A 46 13.04 -24.25 9.87
N GLU A 47 13.09 -22.91 10.00
CA GLU A 47 12.03 -22.02 9.54
C GLU A 47 11.93 -22.03 8.00
N ALA A 48 13.07 -21.90 7.31
CA ALA A 48 13.14 -22.01 5.86
C ALA A 48 12.66 -23.39 5.36
N ASP A 49 13.05 -24.47 6.03
CA ASP A 49 12.65 -25.83 5.66
C ASP A 49 11.16 -26.08 5.87
N SER A 50 10.59 -25.54 6.95
CA SER A 50 9.14 -25.60 7.20
C SER A 50 8.36 -24.88 6.09
N ILE A 51 8.79 -23.68 5.70
CA ILE A 51 8.14 -22.92 4.63
C ILE A 51 8.25 -23.65 3.29
N ARG A 52 9.43 -24.20 2.96
CA ARG A 52 9.61 -25.00 1.72
C ARG A 52 8.63 -26.17 1.67
N SER A 53 8.38 -26.82 2.82
CA SER A 53 7.41 -27.92 2.92
C SER A 53 5.96 -27.43 2.68
N VAL A 54 5.57 -26.28 3.22
CA VAL A 54 4.27 -25.67 2.96
C VAL A 54 4.10 -25.36 1.47
N LEU A 55 5.15 -24.83 0.82
CA LEU A 55 5.11 -24.45 -0.59
C LEU A 55 4.93 -25.65 -1.54
N GLU A 56 5.30 -26.88 -1.15
CA GLU A 56 5.00 -28.09 -1.92
C GLU A 56 3.50 -28.36 -2.05
N GLY A 57 2.68 -27.87 -1.11
CA GLY A 57 1.23 -27.98 -1.10
C GLY A 57 0.48 -26.89 -1.86
N ILE A 58 1.17 -25.84 -2.29
CA ILE A 58 0.53 -24.69 -2.97
C ILE A 58 0.09 -25.07 -4.37
N LYS A 59 -1.19 -24.81 -4.65
CA LYS A 59 -1.82 -25.06 -5.97
C LYS A 59 -1.65 -23.81 -6.84
N LEU A 60 -1.16 -24.01 -8.04
CA LEU A 60 -0.94 -23.00 -9.07
C LEU A 60 -1.46 -23.51 -10.42
N PRO A 61 -1.77 -22.65 -11.39
CA PRO A 61 -2.04 -23.08 -12.76
C PRO A 61 -0.82 -23.78 -13.39
N ASP A 62 -1.09 -24.64 -14.39
CA ASP A 62 -0.05 -25.41 -15.07
C ASP A 62 1.09 -24.54 -15.59
N GLY A 63 2.32 -24.99 -15.39
CA GLY A 63 3.55 -24.32 -15.80
C GLY A 63 4.08 -23.29 -14.79
N PHE A 64 3.31 -22.96 -13.75
CA PHE A 64 3.78 -22.08 -12.67
C PHE A 64 4.47 -22.89 -11.57
N LYS A 65 5.41 -22.23 -10.90
CA LYS A 65 6.12 -22.74 -9.71
C LYS A 65 6.21 -21.63 -8.67
N ILE A 66 6.19 -22.03 -7.39
CA ILE A 66 6.45 -21.15 -6.25
C ILE A 66 7.62 -21.69 -5.45
N GLU A 67 8.49 -20.81 -4.98
CA GLU A 67 9.68 -21.13 -4.21
C GLU A 67 9.88 -20.07 -3.12
N LEU A 68 10.55 -20.44 -2.02
CA LEU A 68 10.99 -19.46 -1.02
C LEU A 68 12.06 -18.56 -1.65
N TYR A 69 11.82 -17.25 -1.60
CA TYR A 69 12.78 -16.23 -2.05
C TYR A 69 13.63 -15.70 -0.91
N ALA A 70 13.01 -15.39 0.23
CA ALA A 70 13.70 -14.88 1.42
C ALA A 70 12.91 -15.12 2.70
N LEU A 71 13.61 -15.22 3.84
CA LEU A 71 13.02 -15.02 5.16
C LEU A 71 13.11 -13.55 5.52
N VAL A 72 11.96 -12.89 5.76
CA VAL A 72 11.87 -11.46 6.07
C VAL A 72 10.84 -11.25 7.17
N PRO A 73 11.23 -10.90 8.39
CA PRO A 73 10.30 -10.73 9.49
C PRO A 73 9.26 -9.64 9.23
N ASP A 74 7.97 -9.97 9.44
CA ASP A 74 6.83 -9.07 9.24
C ASP A 74 6.81 -8.47 7.81
N ALA A 75 7.08 -9.28 6.78
CA ALA A 75 7.19 -8.85 5.40
C ALA A 75 5.86 -8.32 4.85
N ARG A 76 5.84 -7.03 4.46
CA ARG A 76 4.62 -6.42 3.91
C ARG A 76 4.87 -5.82 2.53
N HIS A 77 4.62 -4.51 2.32
CA HIS A 77 4.78 -3.92 0.99
C HIS A 77 6.21 -3.97 0.50
N MET A 78 6.35 -4.22 -0.79
CA MET A 78 7.62 -4.46 -1.45
C MET A 78 7.88 -3.46 -2.57
N ALA A 79 9.12 -2.99 -2.68
CA ALA A 79 9.57 -2.15 -3.79
C ALA A 79 10.93 -2.63 -4.31
N MET A 80 10.95 -3.19 -5.53
CA MET A 80 12.19 -3.50 -6.21
C MET A 80 12.87 -2.23 -6.69
N ALA A 81 14.13 -2.06 -6.35
CA ALA A 81 14.91 -0.93 -6.78
C ALA A 81 15.08 -0.88 -8.32
N PRO A 82 15.21 0.31 -8.94
CA PRO A 82 15.22 0.48 -10.39
C PRO A 82 16.30 -0.31 -11.14
N GLN A 83 17.46 -0.57 -10.53
CA GLN A 83 18.48 -1.44 -11.14
C GLN A 83 18.23 -2.95 -10.87
N GLY A 84 17.33 -3.28 -9.91
CA GLY A 84 17.01 -4.65 -9.52
C GLY A 84 18.07 -5.29 -8.65
N THR A 85 18.81 -4.49 -7.89
CA THR A 85 19.91 -4.93 -7.03
C THR A 85 19.48 -5.20 -5.60
N VAL A 86 18.39 -4.57 -5.15
CA VAL A 86 17.86 -4.68 -3.80
C VAL A 86 16.34 -4.54 -3.82
N LEU A 87 15.67 -5.34 -3.01
CA LEU A 87 14.25 -5.23 -2.72
C LEU A 87 14.09 -4.59 -1.33
N PHE A 88 13.35 -3.48 -1.23
CA PHE A 88 12.98 -2.91 0.06
C PHE A 88 11.62 -3.45 0.49
N VAL A 89 11.53 -3.82 1.76
CA VAL A 89 10.33 -4.45 2.32
C VAL A 89 9.89 -3.68 3.56
N GLY A 90 8.71 -3.09 3.48
CA GLY A 90 8.07 -2.43 4.61
C GLY A 90 7.50 -3.42 5.62
N THR A 91 7.24 -2.95 6.83
CA THR A 91 6.65 -3.75 7.91
C THR A 91 5.53 -2.99 8.63
N LYS A 92 4.75 -3.70 9.39
CA LYS A 92 3.73 -3.11 10.30
C LYS A 92 4.28 -2.84 11.71
N LYS A 93 5.61 -3.01 11.89
CA LYS A 93 6.33 -2.78 13.15
C LYS A 93 7.20 -1.52 13.04
N ASN A 94 8.50 -1.69 13.10
CA ASN A 94 9.45 -0.58 13.21
C ASN A 94 10.72 -0.78 12.37
N LYS A 95 10.69 -1.62 11.35
CA LYS A 95 11.83 -1.86 10.46
C LYS A 95 11.40 -1.81 9.00
N VAL A 96 12.31 -1.41 8.15
CA VAL A 96 12.31 -1.67 6.72
C VAL A 96 13.48 -2.60 6.43
N TRP A 97 13.26 -3.63 5.63
CA TRP A 97 14.28 -4.58 5.27
C TRP A 97 14.84 -4.31 3.87
N ALA A 98 16.13 -4.52 3.71
CA ALA A 98 16.80 -4.58 2.41
C ALA A 98 17.15 -6.06 2.13
N VAL A 99 16.68 -6.56 1.00
CA VAL A 99 16.79 -7.97 0.58
C VAL A 99 17.59 -8.04 -0.71
N MET A 100 18.67 -8.78 -0.72
CA MET A 100 19.61 -8.88 -1.84
C MET A 100 19.82 -10.32 -2.30
N ASP A 101 19.85 -10.53 -3.60
CA ASP A 101 20.28 -11.73 -4.31
C ASP A 101 21.64 -11.40 -4.95
N ARG A 102 22.72 -11.66 -4.21
CA ARG A 102 24.09 -11.25 -4.55
C ARG A 102 24.69 -12.08 -5.67
N ASP A 103 24.45 -13.36 -5.66
CA ASP A 103 24.96 -14.32 -6.64
C ASP A 103 24.03 -14.45 -7.86
N ARG A 104 22.86 -13.80 -7.84
CA ARG A 104 21.84 -13.77 -8.90
C ARG A 104 21.25 -15.13 -9.24
N ASN A 105 21.16 -16.00 -8.24
CA ASN A 105 20.55 -17.32 -8.40
C ASN A 105 19.01 -17.29 -8.28
N LYS A 106 18.42 -16.10 -7.96
CA LYS A 106 17.00 -15.87 -7.76
C LYS A 106 16.43 -16.33 -6.42
N VAL A 107 17.33 -16.49 -5.44
CA VAL A 107 17.04 -16.63 -4.02
C VAL A 107 17.84 -15.56 -3.29
N ALA A 108 17.31 -14.94 -2.26
CA ALA A 108 18.05 -13.92 -1.53
C ALA A 108 19.13 -14.53 -0.65
N ASP A 109 20.33 -13.96 -0.73
CA ASP A 109 21.49 -14.35 0.09
C ASP A 109 21.58 -13.54 1.37
N GLU A 110 21.08 -12.31 1.35
CA GLU A 110 21.25 -11.37 2.44
C GLU A 110 19.97 -10.59 2.69
N VAL A 111 19.54 -10.56 3.94
CA VAL A 111 18.44 -9.73 4.44
C VAL A 111 18.94 -8.96 5.65
N LYS A 112 18.85 -7.64 5.60
CA LYS A 112 19.25 -6.76 6.71
C LYS A 112 18.30 -5.58 6.85
N ASP A 113 18.26 -4.98 8.05
CA ASP A 113 17.48 -3.77 8.24
C ASP A 113 18.09 -2.58 7.49
N PHE A 114 17.22 -1.81 6.87
CA PHE A 114 17.59 -0.56 6.21
C PHE A 114 17.58 0.58 7.20
N ALA A 115 18.61 1.46 7.12
CA ALA A 115 18.72 2.66 7.94
C ALA A 115 18.57 2.38 9.46
N PRO A 116 19.39 1.51 10.07
CA PRO A 116 19.21 1.01 11.44
C PRO A 116 19.18 2.11 12.51
N SER A 117 19.73 3.28 12.24
CA SER A 117 19.73 4.43 13.16
C SER A 117 18.46 5.28 13.09
N LEU A 118 17.55 5.01 12.15
CA LEU A 118 16.24 5.64 12.10
C LEU A 118 15.23 4.86 12.93
N GLU A 119 14.37 5.60 13.61
CA GLU A 119 13.17 5.05 14.23
C GLU A 119 12.02 5.14 13.24
N PHE A 120 11.48 4.01 12.84
CA PHE A 120 10.30 3.90 12.01
C PHE A 120 9.06 3.62 12.84
N ASP A 121 7.92 4.14 12.41
CA ASP A 121 6.61 3.88 13.00
C ASP A 121 5.65 3.34 11.92
N VAL A 122 5.48 2.03 11.88
CA VAL A 122 4.66 1.33 10.87
C VAL A 122 5.07 1.72 9.44
N PRO A 123 6.32 1.48 9.01
CA PRO A 123 6.82 1.83 7.68
C PRO A 123 6.33 0.82 6.62
N ASN A 124 5.00 0.70 6.47
CA ASN A 124 4.39 -0.32 5.64
C ASN A 124 4.56 -0.04 4.14
N GLY A 125 4.32 1.20 3.71
CA GLY A 125 4.36 1.55 2.29
C GLY A 125 5.76 1.92 1.84
N VAL A 126 6.27 1.24 0.81
CA VAL A 126 7.54 1.52 0.16
C VAL A 126 7.34 1.65 -1.34
N ALA A 127 7.95 2.64 -1.98
CA ALA A 127 7.86 2.83 -3.43
C ALA A 127 9.09 3.53 -4.00
N PHE A 128 9.50 3.14 -5.21
CA PHE A 128 10.51 3.86 -5.96
C PHE A 128 9.89 4.75 -7.03
N SER A 129 10.45 5.94 -7.20
CA SER A 129 10.29 6.70 -8.44
C SER A 129 11.21 6.17 -9.54
N LYS A 130 10.89 6.48 -10.79
CA LYS A 130 11.68 6.04 -11.96
C LYS A 130 13.12 6.55 -11.94
N ASP A 131 13.37 7.69 -11.31
CA ASP A 131 14.69 8.32 -11.13
C ASP A 131 15.43 7.86 -9.86
N GLY A 132 14.89 6.86 -9.13
CA GLY A 132 15.60 6.14 -8.09
C GLY A 132 15.45 6.68 -6.66
N PHE A 133 14.48 7.56 -6.41
CA PHE A 133 14.13 7.95 -5.04
C PHE A 133 13.23 6.90 -4.40
N LEU A 134 13.61 6.42 -3.21
CA LEU A 134 12.75 5.58 -2.39
C LEU A 134 11.87 6.47 -1.49
N PHE A 135 10.58 6.18 -1.46
CA PHE A 135 9.63 6.78 -0.54
C PHE A 135 9.14 5.72 0.44
N ILE A 136 9.09 6.10 1.72
CA ILE A 136 8.57 5.25 2.79
C ILE A 136 7.44 6.00 3.48
N ALA A 137 6.23 5.46 3.40
CA ALA A 137 5.06 5.99 4.10
C ALA A 137 4.88 5.24 5.42
N GLU A 138 4.88 6.00 6.49
CA GLU A 138 4.69 5.55 7.86
C GLU A 138 3.30 5.96 8.37
N ARG A 139 2.93 5.59 9.57
CA ARG A 139 1.63 5.92 10.17
C ARG A 139 1.23 7.38 9.94
N ASN A 140 2.13 8.32 10.27
CA ASN A 140 1.86 9.76 10.18
C ASN A 140 3.07 10.58 9.72
N ARG A 141 3.85 10.03 8.77
CA ARG A 141 5.03 10.64 8.17
C ARG A 141 5.29 10.05 6.78
N VAL A 142 5.93 10.81 5.90
CA VAL A 142 6.49 10.26 4.65
C VAL A 142 7.94 10.72 4.52
N MET A 143 8.83 9.75 4.33
CA MET A 143 10.26 9.97 4.15
C MET A 143 10.66 9.69 2.71
N MET A 144 11.61 10.47 2.19
CA MET A 144 12.27 10.26 0.91
C MET A 144 13.75 9.95 1.14
N TYR A 145 14.25 8.95 0.42
CA TYR A 145 15.65 8.50 0.47
C TYR A 145 16.26 8.61 -0.92
N PRO A 146 17.08 9.64 -1.18
CA PRO A 146 17.79 9.75 -2.44
C PRO A 146 18.83 8.63 -2.56
N ALA A 147 18.87 7.98 -3.71
CA ALA A 147 19.85 6.93 -4.03
C ALA A 147 19.91 5.76 -3.01
N ALA A 148 18.79 5.39 -2.37
CA ALA A 148 18.73 4.29 -1.41
C ALA A 148 19.28 2.97 -1.99
N GLU A 149 19.04 2.71 -3.28
CA GLU A 149 19.55 1.53 -3.98
C GLU A 149 21.08 1.41 -3.94
N PHE A 150 21.80 2.52 -3.89
CA PHE A 150 23.27 2.57 -3.92
C PHE A 150 23.89 2.66 -2.53
N PHE A 151 23.13 3.15 -1.56
CA PHE A 151 23.63 3.41 -0.20
C PHE A 151 23.04 2.50 0.88
N HIS A 152 22.24 1.51 0.51
CA HIS A 152 21.66 0.54 1.47
C HIS A 152 22.72 -0.29 2.20
N GLU A 153 23.94 -0.34 1.69
CA GLU A 153 25.07 -1.02 2.34
C GLU A 153 25.60 -0.25 3.55
N SER A 154 25.41 1.06 3.57
CA SER A 154 25.84 1.89 4.69
C SER A 154 24.75 1.93 5.76
N PRO A 155 25.12 1.82 7.06
CA PRO A 155 24.18 2.12 8.14
C PRO A 155 23.74 3.59 8.14
N ASP A 156 24.51 4.46 7.52
CA ASP A 156 24.23 5.89 7.36
C ASP A 156 23.61 6.16 6.00
N VAL A 157 22.39 6.69 6.00
CA VAL A 157 21.66 7.07 4.78
C VAL A 157 21.17 8.51 4.89
N VAL A 158 21.01 9.15 3.74
CA VAL A 158 20.34 10.47 3.67
C VAL A 158 18.84 10.25 3.64
N ALA A 159 18.12 10.83 4.57
CA ALA A 159 16.68 10.77 4.70
C ALA A 159 16.07 12.17 4.76
N VAL A 160 15.01 12.41 3.99
CA VAL A 160 14.32 13.72 3.92
C VAL A 160 12.86 13.53 4.30
N PRO A 161 12.37 14.15 5.39
CA PRO A 161 10.95 14.14 5.71
C PRO A 161 10.21 15.07 4.74
N ILE A 162 9.59 14.51 3.71
CA ILE A 162 8.75 15.26 2.77
C ILE A 162 7.35 15.56 3.35
N VAL A 163 6.86 14.69 4.22
CA VAL A 163 5.74 14.96 5.13
C VAL A 163 6.27 14.74 6.55
N PRO A 164 6.43 15.81 7.35
CA PRO A 164 6.95 15.71 8.71
C PRO A 164 6.10 14.82 9.62
N GLN A 165 6.70 14.29 10.68
CA GLN A 165 5.99 13.50 11.68
C GLN A 165 4.78 14.27 12.24
N GLY A 166 3.62 13.63 12.29
CA GLY A 166 2.38 14.20 12.81
C GLY A 166 1.66 15.16 11.85
N THR A 167 2.02 15.18 10.55
CA THR A 167 1.41 16.10 9.58
C THR A 167 0.74 15.42 8.39
N LEU A 168 0.86 14.10 8.27
CA LEU A 168 0.13 13.35 7.23
C LEU A 168 -1.36 13.29 7.55
N ILE A 169 -1.71 13.07 8.82
CA ILE A 169 -3.07 13.14 9.38
C ILE A 169 -3.04 13.91 10.69
N PRO A 170 -4.18 14.44 11.19
CA PRO A 170 -4.26 14.99 12.55
C PRO A 170 -3.81 13.96 13.59
N VAL A 171 -3.00 14.38 14.56
CA VAL A 171 -2.40 13.47 15.57
C VAL A 171 -3.47 12.79 16.40
N GLU A 172 -4.58 13.46 16.67
CA GLU A 172 -5.75 12.93 17.39
C GLU A 172 -6.50 11.82 16.63
N GLU A 173 -6.24 11.67 15.32
CA GLU A 173 -6.79 10.60 14.49
C GLU A 173 -5.81 9.44 14.31
N GLU A 174 -4.65 9.47 14.94
CA GLU A 174 -3.75 8.32 14.96
C GLU A 174 -4.41 7.15 15.69
N SER A 175 -4.31 5.96 15.12
CA SER A 175 -4.93 4.74 15.62
C SER A 175 -3.97 3.56 15.42
N TYR A 176 -4.23 2.46 16.12
CA TYR A 176 -3.62 1.17 15.80
C TYR A 176 -4.35 0.44 14.67
N ASN A 177 -5.61 0.83 14.40
CA ASN A 177 -6.39 0.26 13.30
C ASN A 177 -6.10 1.02 12.00
N HIS A 178 -6.07 0.31 10.88
CA HIS A 178 -5.95 0.84 9.53
C HIS A 178 -4.76 1.82 9.33
N THR A 179 -3.63 1.52 9.97
CA THR A 179 -2.44 2.38 9.97
C THR A 179 -1.43 2.06 8.87
N ALA A 180 -1.60 0.95 8.17
CA ALA A 180 -0.71 0.52 7.10
C ALA A 180 -0.89 1.43 5.87
N ARG A 181 -0.10 2.51 5.79
CA ARG A 181 -0.11 3.40 4.63
C ARG A 181 0.51 2.67 3.45
N VAL A 182 -0.11 2.82 2.28
CA VAL A 182 0.48 2.39 1.01
C VAL A 182 0.85 3.62 0.22
N VAL A 183 2.02 3.62 -0.39
CA VAL A 183 2.48 4.69 -1.27
C VAL A 183 2.85 4.12 -2.63
N LYS A 184 2.45 4.80 -3.69
CA LYS A 184 2.90 4.54 -5.08
C LYS A 184 3.21 5.85 -5.78
N VAL A 185 4.12 5.78 -6.75
CA VAL A 185 4.38 6.91 -7.66
C VAL A 185 3.52 6.74 -8.89
N GLY A 186 2.62 7.68 -9.13
CA GLY A 186 1.70 7.66 -10.26
C GLY A 186 2.36 7.96 -11.60
N PRO A 187 1.62 7.77 -12.70
CA PRO A 187 2.10 8.09 -14.04
C PRO A 187 2.37 9.59 -14.25
N ASP A 188 1.79 10.44 -13.43
CA ASP A 188 1.98 11.90 -13.34
C ASP A 188 3.17 12.31 -12.46
N ASP A 189 4.00 11.35 -12.01
CA ASP A 189 5.16 11.54 -11.15
C ASP A 189 4.81 12.12 -9.76
N LYS A 190 3.58 11.94 -9.28
CA LYS A 190 3.12 12.30 -7.94
C LYS A 190 3.04 11.08 -7.03
N LEU A 191 3.05 11.32 -5.72
CA LEU A 191 2.81 10.30 -4.71
C LEU A 191 1.31 10.15 -4.48
N TYR A 192 0.84 8.91 -4.44
CA TYR A 192 -0.50 8.52 -4.03
C TYR A 192 -0.40 7.71 -2.75
N ILE A 193 -1.13 8.11 -1.71
CA ILE A 193 -1.02 7.51 -0.38
C ILE A 193 -2.41 7.18 0.14
N SER A 194 -2.66 5.90 0.43
CA SER A 194 -3.91 5.48 1.06
C SER A 194 -3.90 5.78 2.56
N LEU A 195 -5.00 6.33 3.05
CA LEU A 195 -5.19 6.71 4.44
C LEU A 195 -6.43 5.99 5.00
N GLY A 196 -6.25 4.78 5.54
CA GLY A 196 -7.33 4.05 6.20
C GLY A 196 -7.90 4.84 7.37
N GLN A 197 -9.22 4.79 7.56
CA GLN A 197 -9.90 5.49 8.65
C GLN A 197 -9.90 4.63 9.94
N PRO A 198 -9.88 5.24 11.14
CA PRO A 198 -9.63 4.51 12.40
C PRO A 198 -10.75 3.57 12.86
N PHE A 199 -11.98 3.76 12.40
CA PHE A 199 -13.16 3.07 12.88
C PHE A 199 -13.55 1.89 11.97
N ASN A 200 -14.42 1.00 12.47
CA ASN A 200 -15.07 0.01 11.61
C ASN A 200 -16.02 0.69 10.61
N VAL A 201 -16.88 1.58 11.12
CA VAL A 201 -17.69 2.51 10.31
C VAL A 201 -17.41 3.91 10.80
N ALA A 202 -17.10 4.85 9.91
CA ALA A 202 -16.77 6.22 10.28
C ALA A 202 -17.98 6.91 10.96
N PRO A 203 -17.81 7.53 12.15
CA PRO A 203 -18.88 8.26 12.83
C PRO A 203 -19.26 9.53 12.04
N GLN A 204 -20.55 9.91 12.11
CA GLN A 204 -21.10 11.05 11.38
C GLN A 204 -20.34 12.36 11.64
N GLU A 205 -19.96 12.61 12.88
CA GLU A 205 -19.23 13.81 13.30
C GLU A 205 -17.80 13.91 12.77
N LYS A 206 -17.26 12.80 12.24
CA LYS A 206 -15.92 12.75 11.64
C LYS A 206 -15.90 12.97 10.13
N LEU A 207 -17.02 12.86 9.44
CA LEU A 207 -17.06 12.86 7.98
C LEU A 207 -16.46 14.13 7.37
N ALA A 208 -16.84 15.31 7.89
CA ALA A 208 -16.30 16.58 7.38
C ALA A 208 -14.77 16.68 7.55
N LEU A 209 -14.22 16.21 8.68
CA LEU A 209 -12.78 16.15 8.92
C LEU A 209 -12.10 15.16 7.97
N TYR A 210 -12.73 14.02 7.72
CA TYR A 210 -12.16 12.98 6.86
C TYR A 210 -12.17 13.41 5.39
N ASP A 211 -13.21 14.07 4.94
CA ASP A 211 -13.28 14.67 3.60
C ASP A 211 -12.19 15.74 3.40
N GLU A 212 -11.95 16.58 4.42
CA GLU A 212 -10.89 17.60 4.39
C GLU A 212 -9.49 17.01 4.41
N THR A 213 -9.27 16.00 5.25
CA THR A 213 -7.93 15.43 5.48
C THR A 213 -7.60 14.25 4.58
N GLY A 214 -8.58 13.67 3.89
CA GLY A 214 -8.45 12.48 3.07
C GLY A 214 -8.31 11.18 3.86
N ILE A 215 -8.60 11.18 5.17
CA ILE A 215 -8.74 9.95 5.96
C ILE A 215 -9.95 9.17 5.43
N GLY A 216 -9.80 7.87 5.22
CA GLY A 216 -10.81 7.10 4.49
C GLY A 216 -10.81 7.43 2.99
N GLY A 217 -9.62 7.58 2.42
CA GLY A 217 -9.41 7.90 1.02
C GLY A 217 -7.98 7.65 0.55
N ILE A 218 -7.67 8.19 -0.62
CA ILE A 218 -6.31 8.24 -1.18
C ILE A 218 -5.97 9.70 -1.44
N VAL A 219 -4.88 10.17 -0.87
CA VAL A 219 -4.37 11.53 -1.12
C VAL A 219 -3.28 11.48 -2.19
N ARG A 220 -3.19 12.57 -2.96
CA ARG A 220 -2.14 12.77 -3.97
C ARG A 220 -1.33 14.02 -3.62
N MET A 221 -0.02 13.99 -3.87
CA MET A 221 0.87 15.14 -3.63
C MET A 221 2.10 15.08 -4.53
N ASN A 222 2.80 16.20 -4.66
CA ASN A 222 4.11 16.21 -5.30
C ASN A 222 5.12 15.41 -4.47
N ARG A 223 6.19 14.92 -5.11
CA ARG A 223 7.24 14.13 -4.44
C ARG A 223 8.01 14.88 -3.35
N ASP A 224 7.88 16.19 -3.28
CA ASP A 224 8.42 17.04 -2.21
C ASP A 224 7.43 17.31 -1.06
N GLY A 225 6.27 16.67 -1.09
CA GLY A 225 5.21 16.80 -0.10
C GLY A 225 4.27 18.00 -0.32
N THR A 226 4.54 18.85 -1.31
CA THR A 226 3.68 20.00 -1.63
C THR A 226 2.48 19.62 -2.48
N GLY A 227 1.50 20.52 -2.61
CA GLY A 227 0.35 20.33 -3.51
C GLY A 227 -0.52 19.14 -3.15
N ARG A 228 -0.66 18.83 -1.85
CA ARG A 228 -1.52 17.76 -1.37
C ARG A 228 -2.99 18.04 -1.71
N GLU A 229 -3.67 17.03 -2.21
CA GLU A 229 -5.10 17.03 -2.53
C GLU A 229 -5.71 15.67 -2.22
N VAL A 230 -7.00 15.63 -1.92
CA VAL A 230 -7.74 14.37 -1.77
C VAL A 230 -8.12 13.90 -3.17
N TYR A 231 -7.66 12.71 -3.54
CA TYR A 231 -7.88 12.14 -4.87
C TYR A 231 -9.08 11.20 -4.92
N THR A 232 -9.28 10.42 -3.86
CA THR A 232 -10.34 9.41 -3.72
C THR A 232 -11.04 9.59 -2.39
N TYR A 233 -12.36 9.47 -2.36
CA TYR A 233 -13.19 9.55 -1.16
C TYR A 233 -13.94 8.23 -0.92
N GLY A 234 -14.42 8.04 0.33
CA GLY A 234 -15.32 6.93 0.67
C GLY A 234 -14.67 5.56 0.60
N VAL A 235 -13.39 5.47 0.97
CA VAL A 235 -12.61 4.25 1.13
C VAL A 235 -12.58 3.90 2.62
N ARG A 236 -12.73 2.62 2.98
CA ARG A 236 -12.59 2.23 4.39
C ARG A 236 -11.13 2.01 4.76
N ASN A 237 -10.45 1.10 4.10
CA ASN A 237 -9.04 0.79 4.35
C ASN A 237 -8.40 0.10 3.15
N SER A 238 -7.95 0.89 2.19
CA SER A 238 -7.16 0.36 1.07
C SER A 238 -5.73 0.04 1.52
N VAL A 239 -5.32 -1.19 1.34
CA VAL A 239 -3.95 -1.68 1.63
C VAL A 239 -3.24 -2.12 0.36
N GLY A 240 -3.74 -1.80 -0.79
CA GLY A 240 -3.10 -2.05 -2.08
C GLY A 240 -3.68 -1.17 -3.17
N HIS A 241 -2.83 -0.47 -3.91
CA HIS A 241 -3.23 0.26 -5.10
C HIS A 241 -2.12 0.29 -6.14
N ASP A 242 -2.50 0.38 -7.41
CA ASP A 242 -1.57 0.48 -8.53
C ASP A 242 -2.28 1.14 -9.73
N PHE A 243 -1.52 1.45 -10.75
CA PHE A 243 -2.01 2.13 -11.94
C PHE A 243 -2.08 1.17 -13.13
N HIS A 244 -3.22 1.18 -13.83
CA HIS A 244 -3.35 0.39 -15.04
C HIS A 244 -2.28 0.82 -16.07
N PRO A 245 -1.43 -0.11 -16.58
CA PRO A 245 -0.23 0.24 -17.33
C PRO A 245 -0.49 0.91 -18.68
N VAL A 246 -1.71 0.84 -19.21
CA VAL A 246 -2.09 1.44 -20.50
C VAL A 246 -2.92 2.71 -20.31
N THR A 247 -3.95 2.67 -19.44
CA THR A 247 -4.87 3.80 -19.25
C THR A 247 -4.39 4.80 -18.21
N GLY A 248 -3.53 4.38 -17.27
CA GLY A 248 -3.06 5.19 -16.15
C GLY A 248 -4.11 5.40 -15.06
N GLU A 249 -5.25 4.71 -15.13
CA GLU A 249 -6.29 4.77 -14.11
C GLU A 249 -5.83 4.11 -12.83
N LEU A 250 -6.26 4.66 -11.69
CA LEU A 250 -5.98 4.13 -10.37
C LEU A 250 -6.92 2.97 -10.05
N TRP A 251 -6.36 1.86 -9.61
CA TRP A 251 -7.09 0.69 -9.09
C TRP A 251 -6.60 0.37 -7.69
N TRP A 252 -7.50 -0.09 -6.80
CA TRP A 252 -7.12 -0.47 -5.43
C TRP A 252 -8.06 -1.53 -4.86
N THR A 253 -7.54 -2.22 -3.85
CA THR A 253 -8.31 -3.11 -2.97
C THR A 253 -8.89 -2.31 -1.81
N ASP A 254 -10.06 -2.66 -1.31
CA ASP A 254 -10.61 -2.12 -0.07
C ASP A 254 -11.09 -3.22 0.88
N ASN A 255 -10.81 -3.03 2.16
CA ASN A 255 -11.24 -3.94 3.21
C ASN A 255 -12.60 -3.50 3.74
N GLN A 256 -13.57 -4.39 3.64
CA GLN A 256 -14.96 -4.18 4.01
C GLN A 256 -15.20 -4.02 5.52
N VAL A 257 -16.41 -3.57 5.88
CA VAL A 257 -16.88 -3.44 7.27
C VAL A 257 -17.02 -4.81 7.95
N ASP A 258 -16.61 -4.88 9.22
CA ASP A 258 -16.71 -6.09 10.04
C ASP A 258 -18.06 -6.18 10.79
N GLY A 259 -18.44 -7.39 11.20
CA GLY A 259 -19.56 -7.64 12.12
C GLY A 259 -20.95 -7.63 11.47
N MET A 260 -21.03 -7.81 10.15
CA MET A 260 -22.30 -7.88 9.43
C MET A 260 -22.69 -9.33 9.04
N GLY A 261 -21.94 -10.33 9.45
CA GLY A 261 -22.13 -11.75 9.17
C GLY A 261 -21.00 -12.31 8.32
N ASP A 262 -21.04 -13.61 8.03
CA ASP A 262 -19.95 -14.30 7.33
C ASP A 262 -19.87 -13.91 5.84
N ASP A 263 -21.02 -13.74 5.18
CA ASP A 263 -21.09 -13.63 3.72
C ASP A 263 -21.22 -12.18 3.21
N ILE A 264 -21.36 -11.21 4.12
CA ILE A 264 -21.49 -9.80 3.79
C ILE A 264 -20.72 -8.92 4.80
N PRO A 265 -20.24 -7.72 4.33
CA PRO A 265 -20.20 -7.27 2.94
C PRO A 265 -19.01 -7.88 2.18
N PRO A 266 -19.04 -7.87 0.84
CA PRO A 266 -17.92 -8.35 0.03
C PRO A 266 -16.68 -7.46 0.20
N GLY A 267 -15.50 -8.01 -0.07
CA GLY A 267 -14.29 -7.24 -0.34
C GLY A 267 -14.36 -6.64 -1.74
N GLU A 268 -13.45 -5.73 -2.06
CA GLU A 268 -13.53 -4.90 -3.27
C GLU A 268 -12.21 -4.76 -4.00
N ILE A 269 -12.29 -4.79 -5.35
CA ILE A 269 -11.28 -4.18 -6.22
C ILE A 269 -11.97 -3.04 -6.97
N ASN A 270 -11.50 -1.84 -6.75
CA ASN A 270 -12.08 -0.59 -7.22
C ASN A 270 -11.30 -0.01 -8.40
N ARG A 271 -12.00 0.69 -9.30
CA ARG A 271 -11.45 1.43 -10.43
C ARG A 271 -11.87 2.88 -10.36
N GLN A 272 -10.92 3.79 -10.42
CA GLN A 272 -11.17 5.23 -10.46
C GLN A 272 -10.79 5.81 -11.81
N THR A 273 -11.75 6.44 -12.46
CA THR A 273 -11.59 7.06 -13.77
C THR A 273 -11.37 8.57 -13.70
N GLU A 274 -11.83 9.22 -12.63
CA GLU A 274 -11.74 10.65 -12.41
C GLU A 274 -11.38 10.98 -10.96
N MET A 275 -10.64 12.08 -10.77
CA MET A 275 -10.34 12.59 -9.43
C MET A 275 -11.62 13.02 -8.71
N GLY A 276 -11.71 12.76 -7.41
CA GLY A 276 -12.81 13.19 -6.55
C GLY A 276 -14.00 12.24 -6.50
N GLN A 277 -13.94 11.08 -7.16
CA GLN A 277 -14.97 10.05 -7.06
C GLN A 277 -15.05 9.49 -5.62
N HIS A 278 -16.29 9.12 -5.23
CA HIS A 278 -16.59 8.60 -3.90
C HIS A 278 -17.03 7.13 -3.98
N PHE A 279 -16.43 6.25 -3.15
CA PHE A 279 -16.61 4.79 -3.24
C PHE A 279 -17.49 4.19 -2.12
N GLY A 280 -18.26 5.03 -1.45
CA GLY A 280 -19.45 4.63 -0.70
C GLY A 280 -19.30 4.53 0.81
N HIS A 281 -18.12 4.31 1.39
CA HIS A 281 -17.97 4.30 2.85
C HIS A 281 -18.19 5.72 3.42
N PRO A 282 -18.96 5.90 4.51
CA PRO A 282 -19.47 4.89 5.45
C PRO A 282 -20.89 4.38 5.16
N TRP A 283 -21.58 4.87 4.13
CA TRP A 283 -22.94 4.43 3.83
C TRP A 283 -23.01 2.98 3.35
N PHE A 284 -21.95 2.51 2.68
CA PHE A 284 -21.77 1.13 2.26
C PHE A 284 -20.59 0.51 2.99
N GLY A 285 -20.74 -0.74 3.36
CA GLY A 285 -19.71 -1.50 4.08
C GLY A 285 -18.80 -2.31 3.16
N GLY A 286 -19.18 -2.43 1.90
CA GLY A 286 -18.58 -3.12 0.78
C GLY A 286 -19.65 -3.41 -0.26
N GLY A 287 -19.31 -3.31 -1.55
CA GLY A 287 -20.23 -3.47 -2.66
C GLY A 287 -21.42 -2.52 -2.58
N THR A 288 -22.62 -3.09 -2.56
CA THR A 288 -23.88 -2.34 -2.39
C THR A 288 -24.52 -2.55 -1.01
N VAL A 289 -23.80 -3.18 -0.07
CA VAL A 289 -24.33 -3.55 1.25
C VAL A 289 -24.29 -2.33 2.17
N ARG A 290 -25.48 -1.86 2.60
CA ARG A 290 -25.61 -0.72 3.52
C ARG A 290 -25.08 -1.07 4.91
N THR A 291 -24.29 -0.15 5.49
CA THR A 291 -23.89 -0.28 6.91
C THR A 291 -25.10 -0.10 7.83
N ASN A 292 -25.08 -0.77 9.00
CA ASN A 292 -26.16 -0.69 9.97
C ASN A 292 -26.35 0.74 10.51
N GLU A 293 -25.24 1.46 10.74
CA GLU A 293 -25.18 2.82 11.27
C GLU A 293 -25.84 3.85 10.34
N TYR A 294 -25.83 3.58 9.04
CA TYR A 294 -26.36 4.50 8.00
C TYR A 294 -27.53 3.91 7.21
N ALA A 295 -28.10 2.76 7.61
CA ALA A 295 -29.12 2.04 6.86
C ALA A 295 -30.36 2.88 6.52
N GLY A 296 -30.78 3.79 7.43
CA GLY A 296 -31.94 4.65 7.25
C GLY A 296 -31.65 6.04 6.66
N GLN A 297 -30.41 6.33 6.32
CA GLN A 297 -30.00 7.64 5.85
C GLN A 297 -29.95 7.69 4.31
N GLU A 298 -30.24 8.84 3.74
CA GLU A 298 -29.98 9.12 2.32
C GLU A 298 -28.46 9.19 2.09
N VAL A 299 -28.00 8.70 0.95
CA VAL A 299 -26.59 8.83 0.53
C VAL A 299 -26.44 10.20 -0.16
N PRO A 300 -25.69 11.14 0.41
CA PRO A 300 -25.66 12.52 -0.06
C PRO A 300 -24.71 12.75 -1.25
N VAL A 301 -24.06 11.69 -1.74
CA VAL A 301 -23.04 11.74 -2.80
C VAL A 301 -23.35 10.70 -3.89
N GLU A 302 -22.84 10.94 -5.09
CA GLU A 302 -22.81 9.91 -6.12
C GLU A 302 -21.74 8.87 -5.76
N VAL A 303 -22.11 7.60 -5.77
CA VAL A 303 -21.22 6.50 -5.38
C VAL A 303 -20.80 5.69 -6.60
N VAL A 304 -19.50 5.50 -6.74
CA VAL A 304 -18.93 4.53 -7.67
C VAL A 304 -18.83 3.19 -6.95
N HIS A 305 -19.43 2.17 -7.53
CA HIS A 305 -19.36 0.81 -7.00
C HIS A 305 -18.11 0.08 -7.51
N PRO A 306 -17.66 -0.99 -6.81
CA PRO A 306 -16.45 -1.71 -7.17
C PRO A 306 -16.50 -2.29 -8.59
N ALA A 307 -15.34 -2.38 -9.24
CA ALA A 307 -15.20 -3.04 -10.53
C ALA A 307 -15.43 -4.55 -10.41
N VAL A 308 -15.05 -5.14 -9.27
CA VAL A 308 -15.33 -6.52 -8.93
C VAL A 308 -15.41 -6.71 -7.41
N GLU A 309 -16.39 -7.47 -6.96
CA GLU A 309 -16.52 -7.89 -5.57
C GLU A 309 -15.73 -9.18 -5.33
N THR A 310 -15.14 -9.32 -4.16
CA THR A 310 -14.40 -10.49 -3.72
C THR A 310 -15.12 -11.17 -2.54
N VAL A 311 -14.61 -12.32 -2.12
CA VAL A 311 -15.19 -13.04 -0.98
C VAL A 311 -15.15 -12.18 0.28
N ALA A 312 -16.30 -12.12 0.97
CA ALA A 312 -16.42 -11.36 2.22
C ALA A 312 -15.37 -11.79 3.24
N HIS A 313 -14.72 -10.80 3.85
CA HIS A 313 -13.73 -10.95 4.92
C HIS A 313 -12.40 -11.63 4.52
N ALA A 314 -12.17 -11.86 3.22
CA ALA A 314 -10.89 -12.44 2.77
C ALA A 314 -9.67 -11.51 2.99
N ALA A 315 -9.91 -10.25 3.31
CA ALA A 315 -8.91 -9.20 3.55
C ALA A 315 -8.00 -8.98 2.33
N ASP A 316 -8.55 -8.35 1.30
CA ASP A 316 -7.81 -7.96 0.10
C ASP A 316 -6.79 -6.86 0.43
N LEU A 317 -5.49 -7.17 0.28
CA LEU A 317 -4.40 -6.28 0.63
C LEU A 317 -3.64 -5.79 -0.61
N GLY A 318 -2.32 -6.01 -0.67
CA GLY A 318 -1.46 -5.52 -1.73
C GLY A 318 -1.83 -6.03 -3.11
N MET A 319 -1.62 -5.21 -4.12
CA MET A 319 -1.89 -5.56 -5.52
C MET A 319 -0.86 -4.93 -6.47
N THR A 320 -0.70 -5.56 -7.63
CA THR A 320 0.11 -5.02 -8.72
C THR A 320 -0.46 -5.41 -10.08
N PHE A 321 -0.34 -4.52 -11.06
CA PHE A 321 -0.57 -4.86 -12.46
C PHE A 321 0.61 -5.63 -13.04
N TYR A 322 0.33 -6.73 -13.71
CA TYR A 322 1.37 -7.51 -14.38
C TYR A 322 1.72 -6.92 -15.74
N SER A 323 2.93 -6.39 -15.86
CA SER A 323 3.48 -5.85 -17.11
C SER A 323 4.61 -6.72 -17.69
N GLY A 324 4.98 -7.81 -17.01
CA GLY A 324 6.07 -8.72 -17.36
C GLY A 324 5.86 -9.48 -18.66
N LYS A 325 6.84 -10.29 -18.99
CA LYS A 325 6.85 -11.14 -20.20
C LYS A 325 7.06 -12.62 -19.90
N MET A 326 7.26 -12.98 -18.64
CA MET A 326 7.49 -14.37 -18.24
C MET A 326 6.19 -15.18 -18.28
N PHE A 327 5.07 -14.61 -17.80
CA PHE A 327 3.80 -15.29 -17.76
C PHE A 327 3.10 -15.31 -19.12
N PRO A 328 2.21 -16.28 -19.38
CA PRO A 328 1.41 -16.34 -20.60
C PRO A 328 0.68 -15.02 -20.91
N ALA A 329 0.44 -14.76 -22.18
CA ALA A 329 -0.12 -13.50 -22.68
C ALA A 329 -1.46 -13.10 -22.01
N LYS A 330 -2.27 -14.07 -21.57
CA LYS A 330 -3.54 -13.80 -20.88
C LYS A 330 -3.39 -13.02 -19.57
N TYR A 331 -2.21 -13.09 -18.93
CA TYR A 331 -1.92 -12.35 -17.69
C TYR A 331 -1.44 -10.92 -17.92
N LYS A 332 -1.21 -10.52 -19.17
CA LYS A 332 -0.77 -9.16 -19.48
C LYS A 332 -1.84 -8.15 -19.04
N ASN A 333 -1.43 -7.16 -18.26
CA ASN A 333 -2.29 -6.14 -17.63
C ASN A 333 -3.35 -6.69 -16.65
N ALA A 334 -3.28 -7.97 -16.26
CA ALA A 334 -4.06 -8.48 -15.15
C ALA A 334 -3.54 -7.94 -13.82
N ILE A 335 -4.41 -7.88 -12.82
CA ILE A 335 -4.05 -7.55 -11.44
C ILE A 335 -3.74 -8.86 -10.71
N PHE A 336 -2.59 -8.92 -10.03
CA PHE A 336 -2.35 -9.91 -8.99
C PHE A 336 -2.54 -9.25 -7.64
N SER A 337 -3.35 -9.83 -6.75
CA SER A 337 -3.64 -9.30 -5.42
C SER A 337 -3.54 -10.36 -4.35
N ALA A 338 -3.13 -9.96 -3.15
CA ALA A 338 -3.04 -10.84 -1.99
C ALA A 338 -4.32 -10.77 -1.17
N GLN A 339 -4.89 -11.92 -0.84
CA GLN A 339 -5.90 -12.07 0.21
C GLN A 339 -5.23 -12.62 1.47
N HIS A 340 -5.23 -11.82 2.54
CA HIS A 340 -4.54 -12.14 3.79
C HIS A 340 -5.25 -13.23 4.60
N GLY A 341 -6.53 -13.42 4.37
CA GLY A 341 -7.36 -14.36 5.10
C GLY A 341 -8.20 -13.73 6.21
N SER A 342 -9.32 -14.35 6.49
CA SER A 342 -10.32 -13.88 7.46
C SER A 342 -9.86 -14.05 8.91
N TRP A 343 -10.45 -13.25 9.80
CA TRP A 343 -10.32 -13.39 11.25
C TRP A 343 -11.67 -13.43 11.96
N ASN A 344 -12.75 -13.08 11.25
CA ASN A 344 -14.10 -12.83 11.77
C ASN A 344 -15.18 -13.62 11.06
N ARG A 345 -14.84 -14.77 10.49
CA ARG A 345 -15.77 -15.74 9.87
C ARG A 345 -15.86 -17.02 10.69
N THR A 346 -16.99 -17.72 10.56
CA THR A 346 -17.19 -19.06 11.13
C THR A 346 -16.29 -20.10 10.45
N GLU A 347 -16.21 -20.03 9.12
CA GLU A 347 -15.27 -20.82 8.31
C GLU A 347 -14.24 -19.84 7.70
N ALA A 348 -12.97 -20.16 7.83
CA ALA A 348 -11.89 -19.32 7.33
C ALA A 348 -11.91 -19.26 5.80
N VAL A 349 -11.53 -18.09 5.25
CA VAL A 349 -11.39 -17.88 3.80
C VAL A 349 -10.17 -17.03 3.49
N GLY A 350 -9.78 -16.98 2.23
CA GLY A 350 -8.64 -16.17 1.77
C GLY A 350 -7.33 -16.92 1.94
N SER A 351 -6.30 -16.23 2.42
CA SER A 351 -4.92 -16.73 2.47
C SER A 351 -4.44 -17.28 1.13
N ARG A 352 -4.48 -16.42 0.11
CA ARG A 352 -4.18 -16.82 -1.28
C ARG A 352 -3.79 -15.60 -2.12
N VAL A 353 -3.28 -15.87 -3.30
CA VAL A 353 -3.08 -14.86 -4.34
C VAL A 353 -4.21 -15.00 -5.36
N MET A 354 -4.83 -13.87 -5.69
CA MET A 354 -5.87 -13.78 -6.71
C MET A 354 -5.30 -13.22 -8.01
N VAL A 355 -5.96 -13.53 -9.13
CA VAL A 355 -5.75 -12.83 -10.39
C VAL A 355 -7.06 -12.24 -10.88
N THR A 356 -7.03 -10.96 -11.26
CA THR A 356 -8.18 -10.25 -11.82
C THR A 356 -7.88 -9.87 -13.26
N PHE A 357 -8.69 -10.37 -14.17
CA PHE A 357 -8.63 -10.06 -15.60
C PHE A 357 -9.56 -8.90 -15.91
N ILE A 358 -9.13 -8.02 -16.79
CA ILE A 358 -9.89 -6.83 -17.21
C ILE A 358 -10.05 -6.91 -18.72
N ASP A 359 -11.28 -6.83 -19.20
CA ASP A 359 -11.58 -6.81 -20.63
C ASP A 359 -11.40 -5.41 -21.24
N ASP A 360 -11.57 -5.31 -22.56
CA ASP A 360 -11.41 -4.05 -23.30
C ASP A 360 -12.46 -2.99 -22.92
N GLU A 361 -13.61 -3.41 -22.39
CA GLU A 361 -14.68 -2.54 -21.87
C GLU A 361 -14.42 -2.10 -20.43
N GLY A 362 -13.42 -2.72 -19.75
CA GLY A 362 -13.04 -2.43 -18.36
C GLY A 362 -13.85 -3.21 -17.33
N ASN A 363 -14.58 -4.25 -17.74
CA ASN A 363 -15.20 -5.19 -16.79
C ASN A 363 -14.11 -6.10 -16.21
N ALA A 364 -14.24 -6.38 -14.91
CA ALA A 364 -13.26 -7.18 -14.18
C ALA A 364 -13.85 -8.51 -13.73
N THR A 365 -13.04 -9.56 -13.80
CA THR A 365 -13.35 -10.90 -13.25
C THR A 365 -12.17 -11.40 -12.46
N THR A 366 -12.40 -11.98 -11.28
CA THR A 366 -11.35 -12.46 -10.40
C THR A 366 -11.45 -13.94 -10.13
N GLU A 367 -10.30 -14.61 -10.07
CA GLU A 367 -10.19 -16.03 -9.74
C GLU A 367 -8.94 -16.29 -8.88
N PRO A 368 -8.92 -17.39 -8.08
CA PRO A 368 -7.73 -17.81 -7.37
C PRO A 368 -6.56 -18.11 -8.33
N PHE A 369 -5.35 -17.68 -7.94
CA PHE A 369 -4.11 -17.94 -8.69
C PHE A 369 -3.13 -18.85 -7.94
N ALA A 370 -2.93 -18.60 -6.64
CA ALA A 370 -2.12 -19.49 -5.79
C ALA A 370 -2.86 -19.71 -4.47
N GLU A 371 -3.13 -20.99 -4.13
CA GLU A 371 -3.90 -21.37 -2.95
C GLU A 371 -3.24 -22.54 -2.22
N GLY A 372 -3.43 -22.63 -0.89
CA GLY A 372 -2.96 -23.76 -0.08
C GLY A 372 -2.30 -23.34 1.22
N TRP A 373 -2.24 -22.03 1.56
CA TRP A 373 -1.80 -21.55 2.87
C TRP A 373 -2.89 -21.61 3.95
N LEU A 374 -4.15 -21.87 3.58
CA LEU A 374 -5.24 -22.21 4.47
C LEU A 374 -5.51 -23.70 4.32
N ASP A 375 -5.39 -24.45 5.41
CA ASP A 375 -5.59 -25.90 5.42
C ASP A 375 -7.07 -26.33 5.60
N GLU A 376 -7.34 -27.61 5.58
CA GLU A 376 -8.68 -28.18 5.75
C GLU A 376 -9.23 -28.09 7.19
N ASN A 377 -8.43 -27.65 8.16
CA ASN A 377 -8.81 -27.44 9.56
C ASN A 377 -9.01 -25.96 9.90
N ASP A 378 -9.07 -25.08 8.90
CA ASP A 378 -9.14 -23.62 9.05
C ASP A 378 -7.89 -22.98 9.73
N GLU A 379 -6.72 -23.67 9.65
CA GLU A 379 -5.46 -23.14 10.15
C GLU A 379 -4.64 -22.51 9.02
N TYR A 380 -3.92 -21.43 9.34
CA TYR A 380 -3.10 -20.69 8.39
C TYR A 380 -1.63 -21.10 8.49
N ASP A 381 -1.05 -21.61 7.40
CA ASP A 381 0.38 -21.86 7.24
C ASP A 381 1.14 -20.66 6.66
N GLY A 382 0.42 -19.68 6.18
CA GLY A 382 0.92 -18.41 5.65
C GLY A 382 -0.23 -17.44 5.41
N ARG A 383 0.07 -16.14 5.28
CA ARG A 383 -0.92 -15.08 5.03
C ARG A 383 -0.35 -14.03 4.07
N PRO A 384 -0.57 -14.17 2.76
CA PRO A 384 -0.09 -13.23 1.75
C PRO A 384 -0.51 -11.79 2.01
N VAL A 385 0.43 -10.85 1.81
CA VAL A 385 0.20 -9.42 2.07
C VAL A 385 0.33 -8.55 0.83
N ASP A 386 1.38 -8.74 0.03
CA ASP A 386 1.64 -7.90 -1.13
C ASP A 386 2.17 -8.73 -2.30
N VAL A 387 2.00 -8.19 -3.50
CA VAL A 387 2.53 -8.78 -4.73
C VAL A 387 3.36 -7.73 -5.45
N ALA A 388 4.59 -8.07 -5.80
CA ALA A 388 5.49 -7.19 -6.55
C ALA A 388 6.10 -7.92 -7.75
N GLN A 389 6.25 -7.21 -8.87
CA GLN A 389 6.86 -7.78 -10.08
C GLN A 389 8.36 -7.56 -10.09
N MET A 390 9.12 -8.63 -10.38
CA MET A 390 10.55 -8.56 -10.66
C MET A 390 10.84 -8.18 -12.11
N LYS A 391 12.07 -7.74 -12.39
CA LYS A 391 12.52 -7.36 -13.75
C LYS A 391 12.46 -8.50 -14.76
N ASP A 392 12.65 -9.72 -14.32
CA ASP A 392 12.59 -10.91 -15.20
C ASP A 392 11.14 -11.34 -15.51
N GLY A 393 10.15 -10.68 -14.91
CA GLY A 393 8.74 -10.96 -15.08
C GLY A 393 8.18 -12.00 -14.12
N SER A 394 8.97 -12.53 -13.19
CA SER A 394 8.43 -13.27 -12.04
C SER A 394 7.73 -12.31 -11.07
N ILE A 395 6.88 -12.84 -10.19
CA ILE A 395 6.28 -12.08 -9.10
C ILE A 395 6.79 -12.56 -7.75
N LEU A 396 6.90 -11.63 -6.82
CA LEU A 396 7.15 -11.90 -5.41
C LEU A 396 5.84 -11.74 -4.64
N VAL A 397 5.67 -12.56 -3.63
CA VAL A 397 4.53 -12.50 -2.68
C VAL A 397 5.11 -12.41 -1.28
N SER A 398 4.80 -11.36 -0.54
CA SER A 398 5.19 -11.23 0.86
C SER A 398 4.16 -11.85 1.79
N ASP A 399 4.63 -12.30 2.95
CA ASP A 399 3.83 -12.97 3.97
C ASP A 399 4.34 -12.55 5.36
N ASP A 400 3.51 -11.81 6.11
CA ASP A 400 3.87 -11.31 7.44
C ASP A 400 3.63 -12.31 8.56
N PHE A 401 2.84 -13.35 8.30
CA PHE A 401 2.59 -14.45 9.22
C PHE A 401 3.73 -15.47 9.20
N ALA A 402 4.11 -15.92 8.00
CA ALA A 402 5.23 -16.83 7.81
C ALA A 402 6.60 -16.15 7.82
N ASN A 403 6.67 -14.81 7.91
CA ASN A 403 7.92 -14.04 7.83
C ASN A 403 8.72 -14.35 6.56
N ALA A 404 8.06 -14.43 5.42
CA ALA A 404 8.65 -14.89 4.18
C ALA A 404 8.29 -14.03 2.98
N ILE A 405 9.11 -14.19 1.94
CA ILE A 405 8.77 -13.76 0.59
C ILE A 405 8.88 -14.98 -0.32
N TYR A 406 7.86 -15.21 -1.12
CA TYR A 406 7.80 -16.29 -2.10
C TYR A 406 8.04 -15.71 -3.50
N ARG A 407 8.62 -16.50 -4.39
CA ARG A 407 8.79 -16.16 -5.79
C ARG A 407 7.99 -17.11 -6.68
N ILE A 408 7.13 -16.56 -7.54
CA ILE A 408 6.36 -17.31 -8.51
C ILE A 408 6.93 -17.08 -9.91
N THR A 409 7.21 -18.18 -10.61
CA THR A 409 7.77 -18.21 -11.96
C THR A 409 6.89 -19.03 -12.89
N TYR A 410 7.10 -18.85 -14.20
CA TYR A 410 6.46 -19.67 -15.23
C TYR A 410 7.51 -20.24 -16.17
N SER A 411 7.39 -21.52 -16.49
CA SER A 411 8.20 -22.20 -17.51
C SER A 411 7.28 -23.08 -18.37
N GLN A 412 7.42 -22.94 -19.69
CA GLN A 412 6.72 -23.82 -20.64
C GLN A 412 7.28 -25.23 -20.59
#